data_7a177b24382b1fa632c66ad0e02741f6
#
_entry.id   7a177b24382b1fa632c66ad0e02741f6
#
_cell.length_a   1.000
_cell.length_b   1.000
_cell.length_c   1.000
_cell.angle_alpha   90.00
_cell.angle_beta   90.00
_cell.angle_gamma   90.00
#
_symmetry.space_group_name_H-M   'P 1'
#
loop_
_entity.id
_entity.type
_entity.pdbx_description
1 polymer ?
#
loop_
_entity_poly.entity_id
_entity_poly.type
_entity_poly.pdbx_seq_one_letter_code
_entity_poly.pdbx_strand_id
1 'polypeptide(L)'
;MKPYIICHMMQSVDGRIACDMVDKISGDEYYDALDSLDCQAHIEGRHSYQIHRCGFEEFKPTAPGHIAGAAVYVAGSADVYSVSVDTRGTLLWDDGDNSGHICIVSLKASPEYLDYLRGKGISYIAVGDDRIDLARAVGILHDKFGVRRAAVVGGGEINGGFLAAGLLDELSLMTAPGIDGRKGQPALFDGIADSPGFLPTRLEFKEVSTYPDGVLWARYKVVRQTSVSDSRPKR
;
A
#
# COMPACT_ATOMS: atom_id res chain seq x y z
N MET A 1 -16.96 -5.20 6.62
CA MET A 1 -16.39 -3.89 7.07
C MET A 1 -14.99 -3.73 6.50
N LYS A 2 -14.36 -2.52 6.56
CA LYS A 2 -12.93 -2.36 6.20
C LYS A 2 -12.12 -2.00 7.45
N PRO A 3 -10.82 -2.28 7.49
CA PRO A 3 -9.93 -1.75 8.52
C PRO A 3 -9.83 -0.22 8.46
N TYR A 4 -9.34 0.40 9.53
CA TYR A 4 -8.85 1.78 9.50
C TYR A 4 -7.52 1.80 8.75
N ILE A 5 -7.40 2.58 7.68
CA ILE A 5 -6.26 2.54 6.77
C ILE A 5 -5.47 3.84 6.85
N ILE A 6 -4.19 3.71 7.20
CA ILE A 6 -3.23 4.80 7.32
C ILE A 6 -2.24 4.70 6.17
N CYS A 7 -2.06 5.75 5.38
CA CYS A 7 -0.89 5.85 4.51
C CYS A 7 0.28 6.37 5.35
N HIS A 8 1.27 5.52 5.63
CA HIS A 8 2.46 5.89 6.39
C HIS A 8 3.68 5.92 5.48
N MET A 9 4.29 7.08 5.33
CA MET A 9 5.39 7.28 4.38
C MET A 9 6.42 8.27 4.92
N MET A 10 7.67 8.08 4.47
CA MET A 10 8.72 9.07 4.59
C MET A 10 9.07 9.63 3.21
N GLN A 11 9.35 10.92 3.16
CA GLN A 11 9.72 11.64 1.94
C GLN A 11 10.81 12.66 2.21
N SER A 12 11.49 13.12 1.14
CA SER A 12 12.29 14.35 1.17
C SER A 12 11.42 15.60 1.21
N VAL A 13 12.02 16.77 1.48
CA VAL A 13 11.31 18.05 1.48
C VAL A 13 10.62 18.36 0.14
N ASP A 14 11.17 17.86 -0.98
CA ASP A 14 10.58 18.00 -2.32
C ASP A 14 9.64 16.84 -2.71
N GLY A 15 9.20 16.03 -1.74
CA GLY A 15 8.13 15.03 -1.92
C GLY A 15 8.55 13.73 -2.59
N ARG A 16 9.84 13.38 -2.61
CA ARG A 16 10.35 12.13 -3.19
C ARG A 16 10.45 11.03 -2.15
N ILE A 17 10.16 9.80 -2.56
CA ILE A 17 10.09 8.62 -1.68
C ILE A 17 11.07 7.50 -2.08
N ALA A 18 12.07 7.78 -2.91
CA ALA A 18 13.05 6.78 -3.29
C ALA A 18 13.87 6.32 -2.07
N CYS A 19 13.84 5.01 -1.77
CA CYS A 19 14.49 4.44 -0.57
C CYS A 19 15.99 4.77 -0.52
N ASP A 20 16.70 4.65 -1.65
CA ASP A 20 18.13 4.94 -1.76
C ASP A 20 18.50 6.38 -1.39
N MET A 21 17.55 7.29 -1.45
CA MET A 21 17.70 8.68 -1.05
C MET A 21 17.26 8.87 0.41
N VAL A 22 16.10 8.33 0.79
CA VAL A 22 15.56 8.43 2.15
C VAL A 22 16.55 7.90 3.17
N ASP A 23 17.16 6.74 2.93
CA ASP A 23 18.17 6.10 3.79
C ASP A 23 19.43 6.94 4.03
N LYS A 24 19.66 7.97 3.19
CA LYS A 24 20.80 8.89 3.34
C LYS A 24 20.49 10.14 4.15
N ILE A 25 19.22 10.43 4.38
CA ILE A 25 18.76 11.67 5.02
C ILE A 25 17.88 11.44 6.24
N SER A 26 17.72 10.19 6.67
CA SER A 26 16.96 9.77 7.86
C SER A 26 17.58 8.53 8.50
N GLY A 27 17.15 8.19 9.71
CA GLY A 27 17.50 6.98 10.43
C GLY A 27 16.31 6.03 10.58
N ASP A 28 16.21 5.39 11.74
CA ASP A 28 15.18 4.36 12.03
C ASP A 28 13.82 4.95 12.46
N GLU A 29 13.66 6.27 12.50
CA GLU A 29 12.46 6.98 12.98
C GLU A 29 11.19 6.55 12.24
N TYR A 30 11.34 6.14 10.97
CA TYR A 30 10.25 5.64 10.17
C TYR A 30 9.62 4.38 10.77
N TYR A 31 10.45 3.44 11.21
CA TYR A 31 9.99 2.17 11.79
C TYR A 31 9.42 2.38 13.19
N ASP A 32 10.03 3.21 14.02
CA ASP A 32 9.50 3.58 15.34
C ASP A 32 8.11 4.23 15.23
N ALA A 33 7.96 5.13 14.25
CA ALA A 33 6.68 5.75 13.97
C ALA A 33 5.64 4.73 13.46
N LEU A 34 6.04 3.83 12.55
CA LEU A 34 5.17 2.76 12.03
C LEU A 34 4.67 1.85 13.14
N ASP A 35 5.55 1.39 14.02
CA ASP A 35 5.21 0.53 15.14
C ASP A 35 4.22 1.21 16.09
N SER A 36 4.39 2.52 16.33
CA SER A 36 3.48 3.30 17.18
C SER A 36 2.06 3.45 16.63
N LEU A 37 1.85 3.18 15.33
CA LEU A 37 0.52 3.20 14.70
C LEU A 37 -0.32 1.97 15.02
N ASP A 38 0.26 0.92 15.63
CA ASP A 38 -0.43 -0.32 16.05
C ASP A 38 -1.25 -0.96 14.91
N CYS A 39 -0.60 -1.17 13.76
CA CYS A 39 -1.22 -1.76 12.58
C CYS A 39 -0.97 -3.27 12.52
N GLN A 40 -2.03 -4.05 12.27
CA GLN A 40 -1.95 -5.50 12.10
C GLN A 40 -1.60 -5.91 10.67
N ALA A 41 -1.47 -4.97 9.73
CA ALA A 41 -1.03 -5.25 8.37
C ALA A 41 -0.24 -4.07 7.78
N HIS A 42 0.87 -4.38 7.10
CA HIS A 42 1.65 -3.44 6.31
C HIS A 42 1.48 -3.79 4.83
N ILE A 43 0.96 -2.87 4.04
CA ILE A 43 0.57 -3.09 2.65
C ILE A 43 1.53 -2.36 1.73
N GLU A 44 2.20 -3.12 0.86
CA GLU A 44 3.18 -2.61 -0.11
C GLU A 44 2.79 -2.99 -1.55
N GLY A 45 3.14 -2.14 -2.50
CA GLY A 45 3.05 -2.48 -3.92
C GLY A 45 4.15 -3.48 -4.34
N ARG A 46 3.90 -4.22 -5.42
CA ARG A 46 4.82 -5.25 -5.94
C ARG A 46 6.27 -4.78 -6.05
N HIS A 47 6.50 -3.59 -6.63
CA HIS A 47 7.87 -3.10 -6.85
C HIS A 47 8.62 -2.86 -5.54
N SER A 48 7.99 -2.23 -4.54
CA SER A 48 8.57 -2.05 -3.21
C SER A 48 8.85 -3.40 -2.56
N TYR A 49 7.92 -4.33 -2.70
CA TYR A 49 8.07 -5.68 -2.16
C TYR A 49 9.25 -6.44 -2.77
N GLN A 50 9.51 -6.27 -4.08
CA GLN A 50 10.69 -6.84 -4.74
C GLN A 50 11.99 -6.26 -4.18
N ILE A 51 12.05 -4.94 -3.98
CA ILE A 51 13.24 -4.28 -3.40
C ILE A 51 13.54 -4.81 -2.00
N HIS A 52 12.53 -4.96 -1.16
CA HIS A 52 12.73 -5.22 0.25
C HIS A 52 12.80 -6.72 0.61
N ARG A 53 12.20 -7.62 -0.22
CA ARG A 53 11.95 -9.00 0.22
C ARG A 53 12.19 -10.10 -0.81
N CYS A 54 11.80 -9.90 -2.07
CA CYS A 54 11.73 -11.00 -3.05
C CYS A 54 12.75 -10.91 -4.18
N GLY A 55 13.48 -9.78 -4.31
CA GLY A 55 14.33 -9.54 -5.48
C GLY A 55 13.52 -9.31 -6.76
N PHE A 56 14.21 -9.17 -7.90
CA PHE A 56 13.61 -8.76 -9.17
C PHE A 56 13.31 -9.92 -10.13
N GLU A 57 13.61 -11.16 -9.75
CA GLU A 57 13.18 -12.31 -10.52
C GLU A 57 11.66 -12.47 -10.44
N GLU A 58 11.06 -12.97 -11.50
CA GLU A 58 9.61 -13.07 -11.59
C GLU A 58 9.15 -14.52 -11.74
N PHE A 59 8.06 -14.87 -11.07
CA PHE A 59 7.34 -16.09 -11.32
C PHE A 59 6.80 -16.10 -12.75
N LYS A 60 7.05 -17.16 -13.49
CA LYS A 60 6.56 -17.36 -14.87
C LYS A 60 5.70 -18.60 -14.92
N PRO A 61 4.39 -18.47 -15.20
CA PRO A 61 3.54 -19.64 -15.36
C PRO A 61 3.97 -20.46 -16.59
N THR A 62 3.86 -21.79 -16.51
CA THR A 62 4.18 -22.70 -17.60
C THR A 62 3.10 -22.73 -18.68
N ALA A 63 1.86 -22.37 -18.32
CA ALA A 63 0.74 -22.27 -19.23
C ALA A 63 -0.03 -20.95 -19.05
N PRO A 64 -0.57 -20.37 -20.14
CA PRO A 64 -1.44 -19.21 -20.04
C PRO A 64 -2.74 -19.61 -19.31
N GLY A 65 -3.26 -18.69 -18.48
CA GLY A 65 -4.52 -18.89 -17.78
C GLY A 65 -4.87 -17.73 -16.89
N HIS A 66 -6.13 -17.65 -16.52
CA HIS A 66 -6.65 -16.66 -15.58
C HIS A 66 -7.47 -17.36 -14.49
N ILE A 67 -7.51 -16.78 -13.31
CA ILE A 67 -8.31 -17.28 -12.20
C ILE A 67 -9.79 -17.14 -12.55
N ALA A 68 -10.54 -18.24 -12.47
CA ALA A 68 -11.95 -18.29 -12.92
C ALA A 68 -12.90 -17.46 -12.03
N GLY A 69 -12.52 -17.14 -10.80
CA GLY A 69 -13.36 -16.39 -9.87
C GLY A 69 -12.61 -16.03 -8.60
N ALA A 70 -13.21 -15.15 -7.79
CA ALA A 70 -12.59 -14.70 -6.56
C ALA A 70 -12.23 -15.88 -5.63
N ALA A 71 -11.01 -15.86 -5.10
CA ALA A 71 -10.47 -16.91 -4.25
C ALA A 71 -9.71 -16.32 -3.06
N VAL A 72 -9.80 -17.00 -1.93
CA VAL A 72 -9.08 -16.64 -0.70
C VAL A 72 -8.49 -17.90 -0.10
N TYR A 73 -7.24 -17.82 0.30
CA TYR A 73 -6.56 -18.87 1.05
C TYR A 73 -5.88 -18.26 2.28
N VAL A 74 -6.09 -18.86 3.43
CA VAL A 74 -5.48 -18.47 4.71
C VAL A 74 -4.51 -19.58 5.11
N ALA A 75 -3.23 -19.33 5.01
CA ALA A 75 -2.17 -20.27 5.36
C ALA A 75 -1.97 -20.36 6.89
N GLY A 76 -2.17 -19.26 7.59
CA GLY A 76 -1.97 -19.17 9.04
C GLY A 76 -2.39 -17.82 9.58
N SER A 77 -2.09 -17.58 10.86
CA SER A 77 -2.31 -16.30 11.53
C SER A 77 -0.97 -15.68 11.96
N ALA A 78 -0.93 -14.36 12.00
CA ALA A 78 0.20 -13.56 12.51
C ALA A 78 -0.32 -12.35 13.27
N ASP A 79 0.51 -11.82 14.17
CA ASP A 79 0.19 -10.59 14.91
C ASP A 79 0.22 -9.39 13.96
N VAL A 80 1.20 -9.37 13.03
CA VAL A 80 1.32 -8.38 11.96
C VAL A 80 1.53 -9.10 10.63
N TYR A 81 0.69 -8.77 9.65
CA TYR A 81 0.77 -9.31 8.31
C TYR A 81 1.60 -8.40 7.39
N SER A 82 2.46 -8.99 6.59
CA SER A 82 3.12 -8.35 5.46
C SER A 82 2.31 -8.61 4.18
N VAL A 83 1.74 -7.56 3.59
CA VAL A 83 0.78 -7.68 2.50
C VAL A 83 1.35 -7.10 1.22
N SER A 84 1.54 -7.93 0.19
CA SER A 84 1.93 -7.49 -1.15
C SER A 84 0.71 -7.27 -2.05
N VAL A 85 0.76 -6.23 -2.89
CA VAL A 85 -0.24 -5.97 -3.94
C VAL A 85 0.41 -6.21 -5.29
N ASP A 86 0.14 -7.38 -5.88
CA ASP A 86 0.75 -7.87 -7.11
C ASP A 86 -0.32 -8.26 -8.14
N THR A 87 -0.80 -7.30 -8.88
CA THR A 87 -1.94 -7.45 -9.80
C THR A 87 -1.85 -8.68 -10.70
N ARG A 88 -0.67 -9.05 -11.17
CA ARG A 88 -0.47 -10.12 -12.14
C ARG A 88 -0.02 -11.46 -11.54
N GLY A 89 0.39 -11.47 -10.27
CA GLY A 89 0.95 -12.66 -9.64
C GLY A 89 2.31 -13.01 -10.22
N THR A 90 3.27 -12.12 -10.04
CA THR A 90 4.63 -12.27 -10.59
C THR A 90 5.73 -12.27 -9.52
N LEU A 91 5.41 -12.00 -8.26
CA LEU A 91 6.41 -12.07 -7.19
C LEU A 91 6.95 -13.49 -7.05
N LEU A 92 8.26 -13.63 -7.10
CA LEU A 92 8.93 -14.90 -6.82
C LEU A 92 9.39 -14.88 -5.36
N TRP A 93 8.86 -15.81 -4.57
CA TRP A 93 9.07 -15.85 -3.13
C TRP A 93 10.21 -16.78 -2.76
N ASP A 94 11.02 -16.38 -1.80
CA ASP A 94 12.11 -17.21 -1.27
C ASP A 94 11.58 -18.45 -0.52
N ASP A 95 12.49 -19.41 -0.25
CA ASP A 95 12.18 -20.64 0.50
C ASP A 95 12.20 -20.44 2.03
N GLY A 96 12.21 -19.19 2.51
CA GLY A 96 12.22 -18.84 3.93
C GLY A 96 10.89 -19.03 4.64
N ASP A 97 10.81 -18.56 5.88
CA ASP A 97 9.55 -18.49 6.64
C ASP A 97 8.64 -17.42 6.03
N ASN A 98 7.58 -17.89 5.39
CA ASN A 98 6.57 -17.06 4.76
C ASN A 98 5.31 -16.90 5.64
N SER A 99 5.37 -17.25 6.93
CA SER A 99 4.27 -17.04 7.85
C SER A 99 3.91 -15.56 7.96
N GLY A 100 2.63 -15.25 7.98
CA GLY A 100 2.17 -13.85 8.02
C GLY A 100 2.24 -13.09 6.70
N HIS A 101 2.68 -13.71 5.59
CA HIS A 101 2.59 -13.07 4.28
C HIS A 101 1.23 -13.27 3.61
N ILE A 102 0.72 -12.20 3.00
CA ILE A 102 -0.51 -12.21 2.19
C ILE A 102 -0.23 -11.60 0.84
N CYS A 103 -0.52 -12.30 -0.25
CA CYS A 103 -0.42 -11.78 -1.61
C CYS A 103 -1.81 -11.43 -2.15
N ILE A 104 -2.04 -10.16 -2.50
CA ILE A 104 -3.29 -9.72 -3.14
C ILE A 104 -3.06 -9.66 -4.65
N VAL A 105 -3.88 -10.40 -5.41
CA VAL A 105 -3.81 -10.47 -6.88
C VAL A 105 -5.15 -10.16 -7.53
N SER A 106 -5.14 -9.79 -8.80
CA SER A 106 -6.36 -9.77 -9.62
C SER A 106 -6.64 -11.16 -10.23
N LEU A 107 -7.79 -11.33 -10.86
CA LEU A 107 -8.13 -12.57 -11.56
C LEU A 107 -7.28 -12.77 -12.84
N LYS A 108 -6.46 -11.81 -13.25
CA LYS A 108 -5.45 -11.96 -14.32
C LYS A 108 -4.24 -12.78 -13.93
N ALA A 109 -4.00 -13.00 -12.64
CA ALA A 109 -2.96 -13.93 -12.21
C ALA A 109 -3.28 -15.36 -12.69
N SER A 110 -2.25 -16.18 -12.88
CA SER A 110 -2.45 -17.56 -13.30
C SER A 110 -2.96 -18.43 -12.14
N PRO A 111 -3.78 -19.46 -12.39
CA PRO A 111 -4.12 -20.46 -11.37
C PRO A 111 -2.88 -21.14 -10.78
N GLU A 112 -1.85 -21.38 -11.59
CA GLU A 112 -0.58 -21.94 -11.19
C GLU A 112 0.15 -21.07 -10.14
N TYR A 113 -0.01 -19.75 -10.22
CA TYR A 113 0.53 -18.85 -9.20
C TYR A 113 -0.15 -19.04 -7.83
N LEU A 114 -1.44 -19.29 -7.80
CA LEU A 114 -2.15 -19.59 -6.54
C LEU A 114 -1.68 -20.90 -5.92
N ASP A 115 -1.42 -21.92 -6.74
CA ASP A 115 -0.88 -23.20 -6.28
C ASP A 115 0.56 -23.04 -5.79
N TYR A 116 1.36 -22.21 -6.47
CA TYR A 116 2.70 -21.82 -6.03
C TYR A 116 2.66 -21.11 -4.65
N LEU A 117 1.78 -20.13 -4.45
CA LEU A 117 1.64 -19.45 -3.16
C LEU A 117 1.25 -20.44 -2.04
N ARG A 118 0.32 -21.38 -2.32
CA ARG A 118 -0.03 -22.45 -1.35
C ARG A 118 1.17 -23.29 -0.98
N GLY A 119 1.97 -23.71 -1.99
CA GLY A 119 3.17 -24.49 -1.77
C GLY A 119 4.22 -23.77 -0.93
N LYS A 120 4.24 -22.42 -0.96
CA LYS A 120 5.10 -21.59 -0.14
C LYS A 120 4.51 -21.21 1.22
N GLY A 121 3.29 -21.66 1.55
CA GLY A 121 2.63 -21.28 2.81
C GLY A 121 2.20 -19.82 2.89
N ILE A 122 1.97 -19.17 1.73
CA ILE A 122 1.58 -17.77 1.63
C ILE A 122 0.08 -17.66 1.46
N SER A 123 -0.56 -16.85 2.29
CA SER A 123 -1.97 -16.52 2.14
C SER A 123 -2.21 -15.68 0.88
N TYR A 124 -3.38 -15.79 0.27
CA TYR A 124 -3.71 -14.92 -0.86
C TYR A 124 -5.17 -14.47 -0.89
N ILE A 125 -5.37 -13.33 -1.56
CA ILE A 125 -6.68 -12.76 -1.88
C ILE A 125 -6.69 -12.46 -3.38
N ALA A 126 -7.47 -13.23 -4.17
CA ALA A 126 -7.66 -13.02 -5.61
C ALA A 126 -9.01 -12.36 -5.85
N VAL A 127 -9.02 -11.07 -6.21
CA VAL A 127 -10.25 -10.28 -6.41
C VAL A 127 -10.08 -9.18 -7.46
N GLY A 128 -11.15 -8.90 -8.21
CA GLY A 128 -11.15 -7.93 -9.31
C GLY A 128 -10.62 -8.52 -10.61
N ASP A 129 -11.22 -8.14 -11.72
CA ASP A 129 -10.94 -8.76 -13.03
C ASP A 129 -9.55 -8.34 -13.57
N ASP A 130 -9.46 -7.18 -14.20
CA ASP A 130 -8.22 -6.68 -14.81
C ASP A 130 -7.30 -6.00 -13.80
N ARG A 131 -7.87 -5.42 -12.76
CA ARG A 131 -7.20 -4.78 -11.64
C ARG A 131 -7.73 -5.34 -10.34
N ILE A 132 -6.94 -5.24 -9.31
CA ILE A 132 -7.37 -5.62 -7.96
C ILE A 132 -8.52 -4.71 -7.51
N ASP A 133 -9.60 -5.32 -7.04
CA ASP A 133 -10.64 -4.63 -6.28
C ASP A 133 -10.14 -4.39 -4.85
N LEU A 134 -9.49 -3.24 -4.65
CA LEU A 134 -8.91 -2.87 -3.36
C LEU A 134 -9.95 -2.80 -2.25
N ALA A 135 -11.16 -2.31 -2.53
CA ALA A 135 -12.21 -2.21 -1.52
C ALA A 135 -12.65 -3.58 -1.02
N ARG A 136 -12.80 -4.53 -1.93
CA ARG A 136 -13.10 -5.92 -1.60
C ARG A 136 -11.93 -6.60 -0.89
N ALA A 137 -10.70 -6.37 -1.36
CA ALA A 137 -9.49 -6.95 -0.76
C ALA A 137 -9.33 -6.54 0.71
N VAL A 138 -9.46 -5.24 1.04
CA VAL A 138 -9.35 -4.78 2.43
C VAL A 138 -10.53 -5.24 3.29
N GLY A 139 -11.72 -5.42 2.71
CA GLY A 139 -12.84 -6.07 3.39
C GLY A 139 -12.53 -7.50 3.80
N ILE A 140 -11.87 -8.26 2.93
CA ILE A 140 -11.41 -9.62 3.21
C ILE A 140 -10.29 -9.64 4.26
N LEU A 141 -9.34 -8.70 4.22
CA LEU A 141 -8.34 -8.55 5.28
C LEU A 141 -8.99 -8.36 6.65
N HIS A 142 -10.03 -7.54 6.72
CA HIS A 142 -10.79 -7.35 7.95
C HIS A 142 -11.52 -8.63 8.40
N ASP A 143 -12.25 -9.28 7.48
CA ASP A 143 -13.20 -10.33 7.83
C ASP A 143 -12.55 -11.71 8.00
N LYS A 144 -11.45 -11.99 7.27
CA LYS A 144 -10.78 -13.30 7.26
C LYS A 144 -9.46 -13.31 8.02
N PHE A 145 -8.78 -12.16 8.11
CA PHE A 145 -7.47 -12.06 8.77
C PHE A 145 -7.52 -11.24 10.07
N GLY A 146 -8.69 -10.72 10.44
CA GLY A 146 -8.87 -9.97 11.69
C GLY A 146 -8.23 -8.59 11.70
N VAL A 147 -7.77 -8.08 10.54
CA VAL A 147 -7.10 -6.78 10.45
C VAL A 147 -8.08 -5.65 10.77
N ARG A 148 -7.80 -4.87 11.81
CA ARG A 148 -8.59 -3.70 12.23
C ARG A 148 -7.94 -2.40 11.81
N ARG A 149 -6.60 -2.35 11.78
CA ARG A 149 -5.79 -1.22 11.33
C ARG A 149 -4.74 -1.73 10.36
N ALA A 150 -4.54 -1.01 9.27
CA ALA A 150 -3.54 -1.33 8.27
C ALA A 150 -2.75 -0.08 7.89
N ALA A 151 -1.45 -0.22 7.68
CA ALA A 151 -0.60 0.81 7.10
C ALA A 151 -0.35 0.50 5.62
N VAL A 152 -0.60 1.46 4.73
CA VAL A 152 -0.09 1.44 3.36
C VAL A 152 1.26 2.12 3.38
N VAL A 153 2.31 1.36 3.11
CA VAL A 153 3.72 1.78 3.28
C VAL A 153 4.46 1.91 1.95
N GLY A 154 3.74 2.10 0.87
CA GLY A 154 4.29 2.51 -0.42
C GLY A 154 4.26 1.43 -1.51
N GLY A 155 4.78 1.72 -2.75
CA GLY A 155 5.20 3.02 -3.27
C GLY A 155 4.06 3.94 -3.73
N GLY A 156 4.44 5.00 -4.46
CA GLY A 156 3.51 6.06 -4.86
C GLY A 156 2.27 5.59 -5.62
N GLU A 157 2.40 4.62 -6.51
CA GLU A 157 1.26 4.05 -7.26
C GLU A 157 0.24 3.34 -6.36
N ILE A 158 0.69 2.59 -5.36
CA ILE A 158 -0.24 1.93 -4.44
C ILE A 158 -0.90 2.95 -3.51
N ASN A 159 -0.16 3.94 -3.04
CA ASN A 159 -0.70 5.06 -2.27
C ASN A 159 -1.79 5.79 -3.07
N GLY A 160 -1.49 6.12 -4.34
CA GLY A 160 -2.46 6.72 -5.27
C GLY A 160 -3.69 5.85 -5.52
N GLY A 161 -3.50 4.54 -5.69
CA GLY A 161 -4.59 3.58 -5.85
C GLY A 161 -5.54 3.55 -4.64
N PHE A 162 -5.01 3.51 -3.42
CA PHE A 162 -5.80 3.57 -2.20
C PHE A 162 -6.51 4.92 -2.01
N LEU A 163 -5.84 6.02 -2.38
CA LEU A 163 -6.43 7.36 -2.36
C LEU A 163 -7.60 7.47 -3.34
N ALA A 164 -7.38 7.05 -4.60
CA ALA A 164 -8.40 7.07 -5.66
C ALA A 164 -9.62 6.20 -5.33
N ALA A 165 -9.40 5.07 -4.64
CA ALA A 165 -10.47 4.20 -4.17
C ALA A 165 -11.21 4.74 -2.92
N GLY A 166 -10.80 5.90 -2.36
CA GLY A 166 -11.40 6.48 -1.16
C GLY A 166 -11.21 5.63 0.10
N LEU A 167 -10.15 4.84 0.15
CA LEU A 167 -9.93 3.86 1.22
C LEU A 167 -9.10 4.40 2.37
N LEU A 168 -8.30 5.45 2.16
CA LEU A 168 -7.47 6.05 3.20
C LEU A 168 -8.32 6.80 4.22
N ASP A 169 -8.04 6.59 5.50
CA ASP A 169 -8.65 7.30 6.62
C ASP A 169 -7.67 8.35 7.20
N GLU A 170 -6.36 8.08 7.10
CA GLU A 170 -5.31 8.93 7.67
C GLU A 170 -4.07 8.95 6.76
N LEU A 171 -3.38 10.09 6.74
CA LEU A 171 -2.03 10.25 6.23
C LEU A 171 -1.09 10.49 7.41
N SER A 172 -0.11 9.63 7.57
CA SER A 172 1.01 9.72 8.50
C SER A 172 2.28 9.97 7.70
N LEU A 173 2.71 11.23 7.65
CA LEU A 173 3.76 11.69 6.76
C LEU A 173 4.98 12.14 7.53
N MET A 174 6.11 11.49 7.27
CA MET A 174 7.41 11.91 7.75
C MET A 174 8.15 12.65 6.64
N THR A 175 8.75 13.79 6.98
CA THR A 175 9.54 14.59 6.04
C THR A 175 10.96 14.68 6.58
N ALA A 176 11.88 14.01 5.91
CA ALA A 176 13.29 14.03 6.23
C ALA A 176 13.95 15.32 5.73
N PRO A 177 14.98 15.87 6.44
CA PRO A 177 15.59 17.16 6.14
C PRO A 177 16.56 17.11 4.96
N GLY A 178 16.07 16.72 3.79
CA GLY A 178 16.88 16.65 2.56
C GLY A 178 16.05 16.88 1.31
N ILE A 179 16.74 17.13 0.20
CA ILE A 179 16.17 17.37 -1.12
C ILE A 179 16.74 16.33 -2.08
N ASP A 180 15.88 15.61 -2.79
CA ASP A 180 16.30 14.68 -3.85
C ASP A 180 16.67 15.44 -5.13
N GLY A 181 15.78 16.28 -5.65
CA GLY A 181 15.97 17.07 -6.87
C GLY A 181 16.09 16.26 -8.18
N ARG A 182 16.14 14.93 -8.14
CA ARG A 182 16.29 14.10 -9.33
C ARG A 182 14.99 14.05 -10.15
N LYS A 183 15.11 14.14 -11.48
CA LYS A 183 13.97 14.00 -12.38
C LYS A 183 13.46 12.54 -12.41
N GLY A 184 12.13 12.37 -12.40
CA GLY A 184 11.49 11.06 -12.59
C GLY A 184 11.52 10.14 -11.37
N GLN A 185 11.94 10.64 -10.22
CA GLN A 185 11.82 9.88 -8.98
C GLN A 185 10.35 9.80 -8.51
N PRO A 186 9.95 8.69 -7.85
CA PRO A 186 8.57 8.50 -7.42
C PRO A 186 8.15 9.57 -6.40
N ALA A 187 6.91 10.01 -6.52
CA ALA A 187 6.27 10.91 -5.57
C ALA A 187 5.47 10.12 -4.51
N LEU A 188 5.07 10.83 -3.45
CA LEU A 188 4.27 10.25 -2.35
C LEU A 188 2.98 9.58 -2.86
N PHE A 189 2.31 10.21 -3.83
CA PHE A 189 1.13 9.69 -4.50
C PHE A 189 1.29 9.82 -6.01
N ASP A 190 1.24 8.68 -6.70
CA ASP A 190 1.33 8.58 -8.16
C ASP A 190 0.16 7.76 -8.74
N GLY A 191 0.07 7.67 -10.05
CA GLY A 191 -0.84 6.75 -10.74
C GLY A 191 -2.30 7.19 -10.82
N ILE A 192 -2.67 8.37 -10.29
CA ILE A 192 -4.01 8.93 -10.48
C ILE A 192 -4.03 9.64 -11.84
N ALA A 193 -4.90 9.18 -12.74
CA ALA A 193 -5.04 9.80 -14.05
C ALA A 193 -5.59 11.23 -13.92
N ASP A 194 -4.99 12.15 -14.67
CA ASP A 194 -5.54 13.49 -14.81
C ASP A 194 -6.90 13.42 -15.52
N SER A 195 -7.87 14.15 -15.00
CA SER A 195 -9.23 14.17 -15.53
C SER A 195 -9.88 15.53 -15.38
N PRO A 196 -10.74 15.95 -16.34
CA PRO A 196 -11.52 17.15 -16.18
C PRO A 196 -12.36 17.10 -14.90
N GLY A 197 -12.24 18.15 -14.08
CA GLY A 197 -12.96 18.23 -12.80
C GLY A 197 -12.27 17.53 -11.62
N PHE A 198 -11.03 17.08 -11.78
CA PHE A 198 -10.24 16.59 -10.66
C PHE A 198 -10.20 17.60 -9.51
N LEU A 199 -10.48 17.14 -8.31
CA LEU A 199 -10.39 17.93 -7.09
C LEU A 199 -9.36 17.30 -6.15
N PRO A 200 -8.45 18.10 -5.57
CA PRO A 200 -7.50 17.58 -4.61
C PRO A 200 -8.20 17.08 -3.34
N THR A 201 -7.71 15.97 -2.79
CA THR A 201 -8.20 15.45 -1.51
C THR A 201 -7.83 16.41 -0.38
N ARG A 202 -8.83 16.80 0.42
CA ARG A 202 -8.60 17.66 1.58
C ARG A 202 -8.16 16.84 2.78
N LEU A 203 -7.29 17.45 3.57
CA LEU A 203 -6.78 16.88 4.81
C LEU A 203 -7.17 17.79 5.99
N GLU A 204 -7.51 17.17 7.12
CA GLU A 204 -7.66 17.84 8.42
C GLU A 204 -6.42 17.54 9.26
N PHE A 205 -5.77 18.60 9.76
CA PHE A 205 -4.61 18.45 10.63
C PHE A 205 -4.98 17.73 11.94
N LYS A 206 -4.13 16.78 12.36
CA LYS A 206 -4.25 16.09 13.63
C LYS A 206 -3.14 16.51 14.61
N GLU A 207 -1.91 16.26 14.23
CA GLU A 207 -0.74 16.52 15.08
C GLU A 207 0.54 16.63 14.24
N VAL A 208 1.57 17.21 14.83
CA VAL A 208 2.93 17.23 14.31
C VAL A 208 3.92 17.08 15.45
N SER A 209 4.97 16.29 15.23
CA SER A 209 6.12 16.16 16.10
C SER A 209 7.42 16.25 15.31
N THR A 210 8.53 16.45 16.03
CA THR A 210 9.86 16.54 15.45
C THR A 210 10.78 15.53 16.12
N TYR A 211 11.65 14.93 15.34
CA TYR A 211 12.74 14.10 15.82
C TYR A 211 14.03 14.91 15.96
N PRO A 212 15.00 14.49 16.80
CA PRO A 212 16.21 15.27 17.08
C PRO A 212 17.08 15.59 15.87
N ASP A 213 17.03 14.76 14.82
CA ASP A 213 17.74 14.90 13.56
C ASP A 213 17.05 15.81 12.54
N GLY A 214 15.88 16.39 12.90
CA GLY A 214 15.12 17.33 12.09
C GLY A 214 14.04 16.71 11.22
N VAL A 215 13.78 15.42 11.35
CA VAL A 215 12.62 14.79 10.70
C VAL A 215 11.33 15.33 11.30
N LEU A 216 10.40 15.76 10.46
CA LEU A 216 9.06 16.18 10.84
C LEU A 216 8.08 15.02 10.63
N TRP A 217 7.29 14.68 11.65
CA TRP A 217 6.20 13.72 11.53
C TRP A 217 4.86 14.41 11.69
N ALA A 218 4.13 14.54 10.59
CA ALA A 218 2.81 15.17 10.54
C ALA A 218 1.73 14.12 10.27
N ARG A 219 0.60 14.21 11.00
CA ARG A 219 -0.55 13.34 10.81
C ARG A 219 -1.77 14.13 10.43
N TYR A 220 -2.54 13.59 9.47
CA TYR A 220 -3.72 14.23 8.93
C TYR A 220 -4.83 13.20 8.77
N LYS A 221 -6.07 13.59 9.09
CA LYS A 221 -7.25 12.83 8.69
C LYS A 221 -7.58 13.13 7.24
N VAL A 222 -7.86 12.08 6.46
CA VAL A 222 -8.31 12.22 5.07
C VAL A 222 -9.80 12.56 5.05
N VAL A 223 -10.15 13.70 4.45
CA VAL A 223 -11.54 14.13 4.32
C VAL A 223 -12.14 13.52 3.07
N ARG A 224 -13.09 12.60 3.24
CA ARG A 224 -13.83 12.05 2.11
C ARG A 224 -14.64 13.14 1.44
N GLN A 225 -14.46 13.30 0.13
CA GLN A 225 -15.32 14.18 -0.64
C GLN A 225 -16.73 13.56 -0.69
N THR A 226 -17.66 14.12 0.05
CA THR A 226 -19.08 13.93 -0.28
C THR A 226 -19.31 14.67 -1.58
N SER A 227 -19.90 14.00 -2.59
CA SER A 227 -20.35 14.64 -3.82
C SER A 227 -21.20 15.87 -3.46
N VAL A 228 -20.62 17.05 -3.62
CA VAL A 228 -21.35 18.31 -3.43
C VAL A 228 -22.33 18.38 -4.58
N SER A 229 -23.62 18.11 -4.30
CA SER A 229 -24.70 18.60 -5.14
C SER A 229 -24.51 20.11 -5.24
N ASP A 230 -24.38 20.57 -6.46
CA ASP A 230 -24.11 21.95 -6.88
C ASP A 230 -25.07 22.95 -6.21
N SER A 231 -24.68 23.53 -5.09
CA SER A 231 -25.32 24.66 -4.47
C SER A 231 -24.36 25.86 -4.43
N ARG A 232 -23.99 26.36 -5.62
CA ARG A 232 -23.46 27.71 -5.73
C ARG A 232 -24.56 28.71 -5.61
N PRO A 233 -24.54 29.65 -4.69
CA PRO A 233 -25.43 30.80 -4.76
C PRO A 233 -25.05 31.61 -6.01
N LYS A 234 -25.99 31.79 -6.91
CA LYS A 234 -25.86 32.74 -8.03
C LYS A 234 -25.57 34.11 -7.45
N ARG A 235 -24.40 34.66 -7.76
CA ARG A 235 -24.12 36.11 -7.65
C ARG A 235 -24.46 36.79 -8.95
#